data_4cadb73bc4f8662c0185840d639b4f82
#
_entry.id   4cadb73bc4f8662c0185840d639b4f82
#
_cell.length_a   1.000
_cell.length_b   1.000
_cell.length_c   1.000
_cell.angle_alpha   90.00
_cell.angle_beta   90.00
_cell.angle_gamma   90.00
#
_symmetry.space_group_name_H-M   'P 1'
#
loop_
_entity.id
_entity.type
_entity.pdbx_description
1 polymer ?
#
loop_
_entity_poly.entity_id
_entity_poly.type
_entity_poly.pdbx_seq_one_letter_code
_entity_poly.pdbx_strand_id
1 'polypeptide(L)'
;MSKIYTSADQLIGHTPLLELTHIEAQENLPAKILAKLEYFNPAGSVKDRIAKAMIDDAEASGKLKPGSVIIEPTSGNTGIGLAAVAAAKGYRIIIVMPETMSVERRQLMKAYGAELVLSEGSKGMKGAIAKADELAKEIPNAFIPGQFVNPANPKAHVATTGPEIWDDTDGKVDLFVAGVGTGGTVTGVGQYLKSQNPDVKVVAVEPASSPVLSKGTAGAHKIQGIGAGFVPDVLDTKVYDEIIAVTNEDAFATGRLIGHKEGVLVGISSGAAVYAALQLAKRPENAGKNIVVLLPDTGDRYLSTPLFAD
;
A
#
# COMPACT_ATOMS: atom_id res chain seq x y z
N MET A 1 -2.95 -30.56 11.38
CA MET A 1 -2.08 -30.32 10.20
C MET A 1 -0.89 -29.50 10.65
N SER A 2 0.30 -29.80 10.13
CA SER A 2 1.52 -29.02 10.40
C SER A 2 1.34 -27.59 9.88
N LYS A 3 1.78 -26.58 10.68
CA LYS A 3 1.79 -25.16 10.29
C LYS A 3 3.21 -24.70 9.92
N ILE A 4 4.03 -25.59 9.40
CA ILE A 4 5.38 -25.25 8.96
C ILE A 4 5.30 -24.75 7.52
N TYR A 5 5.71 -23.50 7.32
CA TYR A 5 5.85 -22.88 6.00
C TYR A 5 7.21 -23.18 5.42
N THR A 6 7.28 -23.37 4.11
CA THR A 6 8.52 -23.73 3.39
C THR A 6 9.07 -22.60 2.53
N SER A 7 8.33 -21.49 2.42
CA SER A 7 8.75 -20.29 1.71
C SER A 7 8.15 -19.04 2.37
N ALA A 8 8.91 -17.95 2.43
CA ALA A 8 8.50 -16.73 3.09
C ALA A 8 7.29 -16.06 2.41
N ASP A 9 7.11 -16.23 1.10
CA ASP A 9 5.95 -15.69 0.38
C ASP A 9 4.61 -16.33 0.80
N GLN A 10 4.64 -17.51 1.42
CA GLN A 10 3.46 -18.16 2.01
C GLN A 10 2.96 -17.48 3.28
N LEU A 11 3.77 -16.61 3.90
CA LEU A 11 3.42 -15.85 5.10
C LEU A 11 2.69 -14.54 4.77
N ILE A 12 2.59 -14.18 3.50
CA ILE A 12 1.94 -12.94 3.05
C ILE A 12 0.44 -13.03 3.25
N GLY A 13 -0.16 -11.96 3.79
CA GLY A 13 -1.58 -11.90 4.06
C GLY A 13 -1.95 -12.31 5.48
N HIS A 14 -3.24 -12.57 5.70
CA HIS A 14 -3.80 -12.91 7.02
C HIS A 14 -3.40 -11.92 8.12
N THR A 15 -3.32 -10.64 7.76
CA THR A 15 -2.97 -9.57 8.68
C THR A 15 -4.12 -9.27 9.64
N PRO A 16 -3.83 -8.86 10.89
CA PRO A 16 -4.88 -8.64 11.89
C PRO A 16 -5.64 -7.33 11.68
N LEU A 17 -6.86 -7.29 12.23
CA LEU A 17 -7.58 -6.06 12.54
C LEU A 17 -7.33 -5.69 14.00
N LEU A 18 -7.07 -4.40 14.25
CA LEU A 18 -6.95 -3.81 15.57
C LEU A 18 -8.01 -2.71 15.74
N GLU A 19 -8.88 -2.82 16.74
CA GLU A 19 -9.79 -1.73 17.12
C GLU A 19 -8.98 -0.64 17.85
N LEU A 20 -9.07 0.60 17.41
CA LEU A 20 -8.31 1.73 17.98
C LEU A 20 -9.02 2.31 19.20
N THR A 21 -9.20 1.48 20.24
CA THR A 21 -10.05 1.76 21.40
C THR A 21 -9.60 2.96 22.24
N HIS A 22 -8.28 3.20 22.34
CA HIS A 22 -7.76 4.34 23.12
C HIS A 22 -7.99 5.66 22.37
N ILE A 23 -7.85 5.66 21.04
CA ILE A 23 -8.15 6.83 20.21
C ILE A 23 -9.66 7.09 20.20
N GLU A 24 -10.48 6.06 20.06
CA GLU A 24 -11.94 6.17 20.13
C GLU A 24 -12.40 6.80 21.44
N ALA A 25 -11.85 6.35 22.57
CA ALA A 25 -12.17 6.88 23.89
C ALA A 25 -11.69 8.33 24.07
N GLN A 26 -10.46 8.66 23.62
CA GLN A 26 -9.91 10.02 23.71
C GLN A 26 -10.73 11.02 22.90
N GLU A 27 -11.16 10.65 21.71
CA GLU A 27 -11.90 11.50 20.77
C GLU A 27 -13.43 11.43 20.98
N ASN A 28 -13.90 10.61 21.93
CA ASN A 28 -15.33 10.35 22.20
C ASN A 28 -16.09 9.96 20.92
N LEU A 29 -15.53 9.03 20.16
CA LEU A 29 -16.10 8.65 18.85
C LEU A 29 -17.36 7.80 19.02
N PRO A 30 -18.43 8.10 18.29
CA PRO A 30 -19.64 7.29 18.27
C PRO A 30 -19.56 6.05 17.36
N ALA A 31 -18.50 5.92 16.58
CA ALA A 31 -18.22 4.82 15.66
C ALA A 31 -16.93 4.09 16.05
N LYS A 32 -16.77 2.85 15.58
CA LYS A 32 -15.55 2.06 15.77
C LYS A 32 -14.59 2.24 14.59
N ILE A 33 -13.30 2.26 14.88
CA ILE A 33 -12.23 2.29 13.88
C ILE A 33 -11.41 1.01 13.99
N LEU A 34 -11.47 0.19 12.94
CA LEU A 34 -10.81 -1.10 12.83
C LEU A 34 -9.64 -0.98 11.85
N ALA A 35 -8.41 -1.03 12.37
CA ALA A 35 -7.20 -0.87 11.59
C ALA A 35 -6.70 -2.20 11.04
N LYS A 36 -6.63 -2.34 9.72
CA LYS A 36 -6.00 -3.49 9.03
C LYS A 36 -4.50 -3.26 8.99
N LEU A 37 -3.74 -4.00 9.82
CA LEU A 37 -2.31 -3.78 10.04
C LEU A 37 -1.46 -4.53 9.02
N GLU A 38 -1.21 -3.91 7.87
CA GLU A 38 -0.48 -4.53 6.77
C GLU A 38 1.04 -4.65 7.00
N TYR A 39 1.59 -4.04 8.05
CA TYR A 39 3.00 -4.24 8.41
C TYR A 39 3.29 -5.65 8.95
N PHE A 40 2.28 -6.45 9.27
CA PHE A 40 2.44 -7.86 9.62
C PHE A 40 2.82 -8.75 8.43
N ASN A 41 2.75 -8.26 7.21
CA ASN A 41 3.35 -8.96 6.08
C ASN A 41 4.88 -9.10 6.25
N PRO A 42 5.52 -10.16 5.74
CA PRO A 42 6.94 -10.46 5.99
C PRO A 42 7.91 -9.32 5.62
N ALA A 43 7.67 -8.61 4.52
CA ALA A 43 8.47 -7.46 4.13
C ALA A 43 7.91 -6.12 4.65
N GLY A 44 6.90 -6.16 5.54
CA GLY A 44 6.44 -5.04 6.34
C GLY A 44 5.46 -4.09 5.64
N SER A 45 4.80 -4.48 4.56
CA SER A 45 3.80 -3.64 3.92
C SER A 45 2.71 -4.39 3.14
N VAL A 46 1.63 -3.67 2.81
CA VAL A 46 0.55 -4.14 1.93
C VAL A 46 1.07 -4.54 0.54
N LYS A 47 2.20 -3.99 0.10
CA LYS A 47 2.78 -4.25 -1.23
C LYS A 47 3.34 -5.66 -1.39
N ASP A 48 3.60 -6.38 -0.31
CA ASP A 48 3.96 -7.79 -0.36
C ASP A 48 2.89 -8.60 -1.10
N ARG A 49 1.62 -8.27 -0.90
CA ARG A 49 0.48 -8.94 -1.54
C ARG A 49 0.51 -8.80 -3.06
N ILE A 50 0.69 -7.59 -3.56
CA ILE A 50 0.73 -7.34 -5.00
C ILE A 50 2.04 -7.83 -5.62
N ALA A 51 3.15 -7.77 -4.90
CA ALA A 51 4.41 -8.33 -5.35
C ALA A 51 4.28 -9.84 -5.61
N LYS A 52 3.72 -10.59 -4.65
CA LYS A 52 3.42 -12.01 -4.84
C LYS A 52 2.45 -12.24 -6.00
N ALA A 53 1.34 -11.52 -6.05
CA ALA A 53 0.32 -11.72 -7.07
C ALA A 53 0.82 -11.44 -8.49
N MET A 54 1.61 -10.38 -8.70
CA MET A 54 2.17 -10.06 -10.02
C MET A 54 3.20 -11.09 -10.47
N ILE A 55 3.99 -11.64 -9.53
CA ILE A 55 4.97 -12.70 -9.84
C ILE A 55 4.23 -14.01 -10.13
N ASP A 56 3.28 -14.42 -9.28
CA ASP A 56 2.51 -15.66 -9.47
C ASP A 56 1.72 -15.65 -10.80
N ASP A 57 1.09 -14.52 -11.14
CA ASP A 57 0.37 -14.36 -12.41
C ASP A 57 1.32 -14.45 -13.63
N ALA A 58 2.51 -13.87 -13.52
CA ALA A 58 3.52 -13.93 -14.56
C ALA A 58 4.08 -15.35 -14.74
N GLU A 59 4.26 -16.11 -13.66
CA GLU A 59 4.63 -17.52 -13.70
C GLU A 59 3.54 -18.36 -14.38
N ALA A 60 2.28 -18.19 -13.94
CA ALA A 60 1.13 -18.91 -14.47
C ALA A 60 0.89 -18.65 -15.96
N SER A 61 1.12 -17.41 -16.40
CA SER A 61 0.98 -17.01 -17.82
C SER A 61 2.22 -17.31 -18.67
N GLY A 62 3.29 -17.81 -18.09
CA GLY A 62 4.56 -18.12 -18.78
C GLY A 62 5.38 -16.89 -19.17
N LYS A 63 5.03 -15.70 -18.68
CA LYS A 63 5.80 -14.46 -18.87
C LYS A 63 7.07 -14.46 -18.03
N LEU A 64 7.03 -15.10 -16.87
CA LEU A 64 8.16 -15.27 -15.97
C LEU A 64 8.51 -16.76 -15.85
N LYS A 65 9.79 -17.10 -16.09
CA LYS A 65 10.28 -18.48 -16.10
C LYS A 65 11.55 -18.57 -15.27
N PRO A 66 11.99 -19.77 -14.86
CA PRO A 66 13.30 -19.93 -14.25
C PRO A 66 14.40 -19.28 -15.10
N GLY A 67 15.23 -18.45 -14.46
CA GLY A 67 16.26 -17.65 -15.14
C GLY A 67 15.80 -16.32 -15.71
N SER A 68 14.51 -15.97 -15.62
CA SER A 68 14.02 -14.61 -15.94
C SER A 68 14.56 -13.59 -14.93
N VAL A 69 14.62 -12.32 -15.39
CA VAL A 69 15.03 -11.18 -14.57
C VAL A 69 13.83 -10.25 -14.38
N ILE A 70 13.49 -9.99 -13.11
CA ILE A 70 12.45 -9.02 -12.78
C ILE A 70 13.07 -7.63 -12.75
N ILE A 71 12.45 -6.66 -13.41
CA ILE A 71 12.89 -5.25 -13.41
C ILE A 71 11.70 -4.38 -13.04
N GLU A 72 11.80 -3.55 -12.00
CA GLU A 72 10.71 -2.62 -11.63
C GLU A 72 11.25 -1.22 -11.32
N PRO A 73 10.68 -0.18 -11.97
CA PRO A 73 10.98 1.20 -11.61
C PRO A 73 10.14 1.60 -10.39
N THR A 74 10.75 1.58 -9.22
CA THR A 74 10.07 1.91 -7.96
C THR A 74 11.06 2.29 -6.88
N SER A 75 10.70 3.23 -6.03
CA SER A 75 11.47 3.63 -4.85
C SER A 75 10.78 3.28 -3.53
N GLY A 76 9.60 2.65 -3.61
CA GLY A 76 8.71 2.44 -2.48
C GLY A 76 8.59 0.98 -2.04
N ASN A 77 7.54 0.73 -1.28
CA ASN A 77 7.24 -0.58 -0.70
C ASN A 77 7.06 -1.69 -1.74
N THR A 78 6.64 -1.36 -2.97
CA THR A 78 6.55 -2.34 -4.06
C THR A 78 7.91 -2.94 -4.39
N GLY A 79 8.97 -2.12 -4.45
CA GLY A 79 10.33 -2.61 -4.67
C GLY A 79 10.81 -3.52 -3.55
N ILE A 80 10.50 -3.19 -2.30
CA ILE A 80 10.84 -4.01 -1.13
C ILE A 80 10.08 -5.35 -1.18
N GLY A 81 8.77 -5.31 -1.45
CA GLY A 81 7.95 -6.52 -1.57
C GLY A 81 8.38 -7.41 -2.72
N LEU A 82 8.66 -6.85 -3.90
CA LEU A 82 9.18 -7.60 -5.05
C LEU A 82 10.55 -8.22 -4.76
N ALA A 83 11.45 -7.48 -4.09
CA ALA A 83 12.76 -8.01 -3.72
C ALA A 83 12.64 -9.20 -2.75
N ALA A 84 11.75 -9.10 -1.75
CA ALA A 84 11.50 -10.18 -0.80
C ALA A 84 10.90 -11.42 -1.47
N VAL A 85 9.90 -11.27 -2.34
CA VAL A 85 9.27 -12.39 -3.05
C VAL A 85 10.23 -12.99 -4.08
N ALA A 86 11.01 -12.17 -4.79
CA ALA A 86 12.03 -12.64 -5.72
C ALA A 86 13.09 -13.49 -4.99
N ALA A 87 13.55 -13.05 -3.82
CA ALA A 87 14.47 -13.83 -2.99
C ALA A 87 13.86 -15.17 -2.58
N ALA A 88 12.60 -15.19 -2.11
CA ALA A 88 11.92 -16.41 -1.70
C ALA A 88 11.73 -17.41 -2.84
N LYS A 89 11.56 -16.93 -4.08
CA LYS A 89 11.32 -17.74 -5.27
C LYS A 89 12.57 -18.00 -6.12
N GLY A 90 13.72 -17.40 -5.78
CA GLY A 90 14.99 -17.59 -6.48
C GLY A 90 15.12 -16.80 -7.79
N TYR A 91 14.43 -15.68 -7.94
CA TYR A 91 14.56 -14.80 -9.09
C TYR A 91 15.62 -13.71 -8.88
N ARG A 92 16.35 -13.41 -9.94
CA ARG A 92 17.13 -12.19 -10.04
C ARG A 92 16.21 -11.00 -10.19
N ILE A 93 16.47 -9.93 -9.45
CA ILE A 93 15.66 -8.71 -9.52
C ILE A 93 16.53 -7.45 -9.57
N ILE A 94 16.16 -6.52 -10.44
CA ILE A 94 16.77 -5.20 -10.58
C ILE A 94 15.69 -4.15 -10.26
N ILE A 95 15.96 -3.34 -9.24
CA ILE A 95 15.11 -2.20 -8.91
C ILE A 95 15.75 -0.92 -9.44
N VAL A 96 15.00 -0.17 -10.21
CA VAL A 96 15.44 1.11 -10.79
C VAL A 96 14.78 2.26 -10.05
N MET A 97 15.57 3.21 -9.54
CA MET A 97 15.04 4.35 -8.81
C MET A 97 15.92 5.59 -8.98
N PRO A 98 15.38 6.81 -8.79
CA PRO A 98 16.18 8.01 -8.74
C PRO A 98 17.20 7.99 -7.59
N GLU A 99 18.37 8.53 -7.82
CA GLU A 99 19.45 8.60 -6.82
C GLU A 99 19.10 9.44 -5.57
N THR A 100 18.03 10.25 -5.65
CA THR A 100 17.54 11.09 -4.55
C THR A 100 16.68 10.33 -3.52
N MET A 101 16.39 9.05 -3.76
CA MET A 101 15.53 8.26 -2.89
C MET A 101 16.25 7.82 -1.60
N SER A 102 15.47 7.51 -0.56
CA SER A 102 15.95 7.21 0.79
C SER A 102 16.97 6.07 0.84
N VAL A 103 18.02 6.28 1.63
CA VAL A 103 19.10 5.30 1.81
C VAL A 103 18.59 4.04 2.51
N GLU A 104 17.66 4.18 3.46
CA GLU A 104 17.06 3.07 4.22
C GLU A 104 16.33 2.11 3.29
N ARG A 105 15.54 2.63 2.35
CA ARG A 105 14.83 1.80 1.36
C ARG A 105 15.78 1.08 0.42
N ARG A 106 16.87 1.74 0.01
CA ARG A 106 17.91 1.11 -0.80
C ARG A 106 18.59 -0.03 -0.04
N GLN A 107 18.90 0.18 1.23
CA GLN A 107 19.51 -0.85 2.07
C GLN A 107 18.58 -2.05 2.26
N LEU A 108 17.28 -1.84 2.49
CA LEU A 108 16.31 -2.92 2.59
C LEU A 108 16.26 -3.76 1.31
N MET A 109 16.16 -3.13 0.15
CA MET A 109 16.13 -3.86 -1.13
C MET A 109 17.41 -4.66 -1.36
N LYS A 110 18.58 -4.07 -1.06
CA LYS A 110 19.88 -4.77 -1.14
C LYS A 110 19.96 -5.93 -0.16
N ALA A 111 19.42 -5.78 1.05
CA ALA A 111 19.40 -6.85 2.05
C ALA A 111 18.61 -8.08 1.59
N TYR A 112 17.59 -7.89 0.75
CA TYR A 112 16.90 -8.98 0.06
C TYR A 112 17.62 -9.50 -1.18
N GLY A 113 18.78 -8.96 -1.53
CA GLY A 113 19.57 -9.40 -2.68
C GLY A 113 19.21 -8.70 -4.00
N ALA A 114 18.40 -7.65 -3.99
CA ALA A 114 18.07 -6.89 -5.20
C ALA A 114 19.29 -6.09 -5.70
N GLU A 115 19.49 -6.07 -7.02
CA GLU A 115 20.38 -5.15 -7.70
C GLU A 115 19.71 -3.79 -7.81
N LEU A 116 20.43 -2.72 -7.49
CA LEU A 116 19.91 -1.35 -7.62
C LEU A 116 20.57 -0.65 -8.78
N VAL A 117 19.77 -0.08 -9.66
CA VAL A 117 20.19 0.83 -10.70
C VAL A 117 19.64 2.21 -10.37
N LEU A 118 20.54 3.18 -10.16
CA LEU A 118 20.17 4.56 -9.86
C LEU A 118 20.07 5.35 -11.15
N SER A 119 18.94 6.02 -11.35
CA SER A 119 18.74 6.97 -12.44
C SER A 119 19.04 8.39 -11.97
N GLU A 120 19.25 9.30 -12.91
CA GLU A 120 19.50 10.71 -12.65
C GLU A 120 18.36 11.34 -11.83
N GLY A 121 18.68 11.92 -10.68
CA GLY A 121 17.71 12.46 -9.73
C GLY A 121 16.83 13.56 -10.32
N SER A 122 17.38 14.40 -11.20
CA SER A 122 16.66 15.50 -11.88
C SER A 122 15.51 15.02 -12.77
N LYS A 123 15.56 13.75 -13.24
CA LYS A 123 14.52 13.14 -14.09
C LYS A 123 13.43 12.43 -13.28
N GLY A 124 13.61 12.31 -11.96
CA GLY A 124 12.63 11.67 -11.06
C GLY A 124 12.20 10.28 -11.53
N MET A 125 10.97 9.90 -11.23
CA MET A 125 10.43 8.57 -11.61
C MET A 125 10.33 8.36 -13.12
N LYS A 126 10.16 9.41 -13.93
CA LYS A 126 10.17 9.28 -15.41
C LYS A 126 11.51 8.77 -15.91
N GLY A 127 12.60 9.25 -15.32
CA GLY A 127 13.95 8.75 -15.63
C GLY A 127 14.16 7.30 -15.21
N ALA A 128 13.62 6.89 -14.06
CA ALA A 128 13.69 5.50 -13.61
C ALA A 128 12.89 4.56 -14.52
N ILE A 129 11.71 4.96 -14.97
CA ILE A 129 10.88 4.19 -15.91
C ILE A 129 11.62 4.01 -17.24
N ALA A 130 12.14 5.09 -17.82
CA ALA A 130 12.89 5.02 -19.06
C ALA A 130 14.12 4.11 -18.96
N LYS A 131 14.83 4.14 -17.83
CA LYS A 131 15.98 3.26 -17.59
C LYS A 131 15.58 1.80 -17.38
N ALA A 132 14.46 1.54 -16.73
CA ALA A 132 13.93 0.18 -16.60
C ALA A 132 13.54 -0.40 -17.99
N ASP A 133 12.90 0.40 -18.84
CA ASP A 133 12.55 0.00 -20.22
C ASP A 133 13.78 -0.27 -21.09
N GLU A 134 14.85 0.52 -20.93
CA GLU A 134 16.14 0.29 -21.59
C GLU A 134 16.73 -1.06 -21.16
N LEU A 135 16.85 -1.29 -19.85
CA LEU A 135 17.37 -2.55 -19.30
C LEU A 135 16.55 -3.76 -19.74
N ALA A 136 15.23 -3.63 -19.80
CA ALA A 136 14.34 -4.72 -20.24
C ALA A 136 14.54 -5.10 -21.71
N LYS A 137 15.02 -4.17 -22.56
CA LYS A 137 15.37 -4.46 -23.96
C LYS A 137 16.74 -5.13 -24.08
N GLU A 138 17.67 -4.80 -23.17
CA GLU A 138 19.03 -5.32 -23.19
C GLU A 138 19.16 -6.70 -22.53
N ILE A 139 18.34 -6.96 -21.50
CA ILE A 139 18.42 -8.19 -20.69
C ILE A 139 17.44 -9.22 -21.25
N PRO A 140 17.93 -10.38 -21.71
CA PRO A 140 17.07 -11.47 -22.17
C PRO A 140 16.14 -11.97 -21.06
N ASN A 141 14.89 -12.28 -21.42
CA ASN A 141 13.87 -12.79 -20.49
C ASN A 141 13.56 -11.82 -19.33
N ALA A 142 13.70 -10.50 -19.53
CA ALA A 142 13.30 -9.50 -18.57
C ALA A 142 11.76 -9.42 -18.48
N PHE A 143 11.28 -9.20 -17.27
CA PHE A 143 9.87 -9.01 -16.97
C PHE A 143 9.68 -7.76 -16.08
N ILE A 144 8.81 -6.84 -16.50
CA ILE A 144 8.41 -5.67 -15.72
C ILE A 144 7.03 -5.92 -15.15
N PRO A 145 6.88 -6.05 -13.82
CA PRO A 145 5.57 -6.24 -13.16
C PRO A 145 4.56 -5.14 -13.45
N GLY A 146 4.95 -3.87 -13.38
CA GLY A 146 4.13 -2.72 -13.77
C GLY A 146 2.96 -2.45 -12.83
N GLN A 147 3.23 -2.09 -11.59
CA GLN A 147 2.23 -1.94 -10.52
C GLN A 147 1.03 -1.02 -10.84
N PHE A 148 1.21 -0.02 -11.71
CA PHE A 148 0.17 0.96 -12.04
C PHE A 148 -0.78 0.50 -13.15
N VAL A 149 -0.41 -0.54 -13.90
CA VAL A 149 -1.15 -1.02 -15.08
C VAL A 149 -1.49 -2.51 -15.02
N ASN A 150 -0.88 -3.25 -14.09
CA ASN A 150 -1.04 -4.70 -13.99
C ASN A 150 -2.32 -5.07 -13.23
N PRO A 151 -3.29 -5.75 -13.86
CA PRO A 151 -4.55 -6.12 -13.22
C PRO A 151 -4.39 -7.14 -12.09
N ALA A 152 -3.25 -7.83 -11.97
CA ALA A 152 -2.96 -8.69 -10.84
C ALA A 152 -2.90 -7.91 -9.50
N ASN A 153 -2.60 -6.61 -9.55
CA ASN A 153 -2.59 -5.74 -8.38
C ASN A 153 -3.98 -5.67 -7.71
N PRO A 154 -5.03 -5.08 -8.29
CA PRO A 154 -6.34 -5.07 -7.64
C PRO A 154 -6.90 -6.47 -7.40
N LYS A 155 -6.66 -7.43 -8.29
CA LYS A 155 -7.09 -8.83 -8.11
C LYS A 155 -6.54 -9.46 -6.85
N ALA A 156 -5.31 -9.14 -6.44
CA ALA A 156 -4.74 -9.60 -5.18
C ALA A 156 -5.61 -9.21 -3.98
N HIS A 157 -6.15 -8.00 -3.98
CA HIS A 157 -7.00 -7.49 -2.90
C HIS A 157 -8.42 -8.04 -2.96
N VAL A 158 -8.97 -8.30 -4.15
CA VAL A 158 -10.24 -9.05 -4.31
C VAL A 158 -10.11 -10.45 -3.73
N ALA A 159 -8.97 -11.11 -3.96
CA ALA A 159 -8.75 -12.49 -3.55
C ALA A 159 -8.32 -12.66 -2.09
N THR A 160 -7.72 -11.65 -1.47
CA THR A 160 -7.11 -11.78 -0.14
C THR A 160 -7.56 -10.72 0.85
N THR A 161 -7.20 -9.48 0.67
CA THR A 161 -7.45 -8.40 1.65
C THR A 161 -8.95 -8.18 1.89
N GLY A 162 -9.75 -8.16 0.85
CA GLY A 162 -11.20 -8.01 0.94
C GLY A 162 -11.87 -9.14 1.73
N PRO A 163 -11.67 -10.41 1.36
CA PRO A 163 -12.15 -11.56 2.13
C PRO A 163 -11.71 -11.55 3.59
N GLU A 164 -10.43 -11.28 3.88
CA GLU A 164 -9.92 -11.20 5.25
C GLU A 164 -10.67 -10.16 6.09
N ILE A 165 -10.89 -8.96 5.55
CA ILE A 165 -11.65 -7.91 6.23
C ILE A 165 -13.08 -8.35 6.50
N TRP A 166 -13.73 -8.95 5.52
CA TRP A 166 -15.11 -9.42 5.64
C TRP A 166 -15.26 -10.51 6.69
N ASP A 167 -14.37 -11.50 6.67
CA ASP A 167 -14.41 -12.64 7.59
C ASP A 167 -14.07 -12.20 9.02
N ASP A 168 -13.02 -11.37 9.19
CA ASP A 168 -12.58 -10.88 10.51
C ASP A 168 -13.60 -9.96 11.19
N THR A 169 -14.54 -9.40 10.43
CA THR A 169 -15.62 -8.54 10.94
C THR A 169 -16.98 -9.23 11.04
N ASP A 170 -17.06 -10.54 10.74
CA ASP A 170 -18.34 -11.24 10.56
C ASP A 170 -19.28 -10.52 9.57
N GLY A 171 -18.73 -9.93 8.51
CA GLY A 171 -19.45 -9.15 7.52
C GLY A 171 -19.97 -7.79 7.99
N LYS A 172 -19.54 -7.32 9.16
CA LYS A 172 -20.00 -6.04 9.74
C LYS A 172 -19.06 -4.90 9.37
N VAL A 173 -19.02 -4.55 8.10
CA VAL A 173 -18.27 -3.42 7.55
C VAL A 173 -19.24 -2.39 6.99
N ASP A 174 -19.24 -1.18 7.52
CA ASP A 174 -20.07 -0.08 7.01
C ASP A 174 -19.28 0.86 6.08
N LEU A 175 -18.02 1.17 6.46
CA LEU A 175 -17.12 1.99 5.66
C LEU A 175 -15.75 1.32 5.54
N PHE A 176 -15.12 1.47 4.37
CA PHE A 176 -13.73 1.11 4.13
C PHE A 176 -12.94 2.31 3.67
N VAL A 177 -11.81 2.57 4.31
CA VAL A 177 -10.95 3.75 4.07
C VAL A 177 -9.56 3.29 3.66
N ALA A 178 -9.06 3.78 2.54
CA ALA A 178 -7.70 3.50 2.09
C ALA A 178 -7.09 4.67 1.31
N GLY A 179 -5.79 4.89 1.53
CA GLY A 179 -4.98 5.81 0.73
C GLY A 179 -4.78 5.28 -0.70
N VAL A 180 -4.75 6.19 -1.67
CA VAL A 180 -4.60 5.85 -3.09
C VAL A 180 -3.18 6.15 -3.55
N GLY A 181 -2.36 5.10 -3.67
CA GLY A 181 -1.08 5.10 -4.39
C GLY A 181 -1.30 4.61 -5.82
N THR A 182 -1.26 3.29 -6.04
CA THR A 182 -1.66 2.68 -7.33
C THR A 182 -3.18 2.59 -7.47
N GLY A 183 -3.91 2.65 -6.37
CA GLY A 183 -5.35 2.44 -6.35
C GLY A 183 -5.78 0.97 -6.29
N GLY A 184 -4.83 0.03 -6.31
CA GLY A 184 -5.15 -1.40 -6.26
C GLY A 184 -5.88 -1.83 -5.01
N THR A 185 -5.50 -1.30 -3.84
CA THR A 185 -6.13 -1.61 -2.56
C THR A 185 -7.60 -1.14 -2.53
N VAL A 186 -7.83 0.15 -2.78
CA VAL A 186 -9.20 0.72 -2.74
C VAL A 186 -10.09 0.06 -3.78
N THR A 187 -9.56 -0.24 -4.96
CA THR A 187 -10.27 -0.93 -6.04
C THR A 187 -10.64 -2.35 -5.64
N GLY A 188 -9.65 -3.17 -5.30
CA GLY A 188 -9.89 -4.60 -5.06
C GLY A 188 -10.70 -4.87 -3.79
N VAL A 189 -10.36 -4.21 -2.68
CA VAL A 189 -11.13 -4.33 -1.44
C VAL A 189 -12.54 -3.77 -1.63
N GLY A 190 -12.66 -2.60 -2.25
CA GLY A 190 -13.96 -1.97 -2.51
C GLY A 190 -14.86 -2.83 -3.37
N GLN A 191 -14.36 -3.40 -4.46
CA GLN A 191 -15.10 -4.32 -5.33
C GLN A 191 -15.57 -5.56 -4.56
N TYR A 192 -14.69 -6.17 -3.76
CA TYR A 192 -15.06 -7.33 -2.96
C TYR A 192 -16.13 -7.00 -1.92
N LEU A 193 -15.91 -5.97 -1.10
CA LEU A 193 -16.86 -5.61 -0.04
C LEU A 193 -18.23 -5.23 -0.61
N LYS A 194 -18.27 -4.46 -1.70
CA LYS A 194 -19.55 -4.11 -2.37
C LYS A 194 -20.23 -5.31 -3.02
N SER A 195 -19.47 -6.32 -3.42
CA SER A 195 -20.05 -7.58 -3.91
C SER A 195 -20.76 -8.38 -2.81
N GLN A 196 -20.28 -8.26 -1.56
CA GLN A 196 -20.89 -8.89 -0.39
C GLN A 196 -22.06 -8.06 0.16
N ASN A 197 -21.89 -6.75 0.25
CA ASN A 197 -22.90 -5.80 0.68
C ASN A 197 -22.75 -4.48 -0.11
N PRO A 198 -23.68 -4.16 -1.03
CA PRO A 198 -23.60 -2.96 -1.86
C PRO A 198 -23.73 -1.65 -1.08
N ASP A 199 -24.18 -1.68 0.18
CA ASP A 199 -24.33 -0.49 1.02
C ASP A 199 -23.01 -0.07 1.67
N VAL A 200 -21.96 -0.89 1.61
CA VAL A 200 -20.62 -0.52 2.10
C VAL A 200 -20.12 0.73 1.38
N LYS A 201 -19.73 1.75 2.14
CA LYS A 201 -19.14 2.97 1.60
C LYS A 201 -17.62 2.82 1.52
N VAL A 202 -17.07 3.14 0.37
CA VAL A 202 -15.63 3.13 0.11
C VAL A 202 -15.13 4.56 0.04
N VAL A 203 -14.11 4.88 0.84
CA VAL A 203 -13.53 6.23 0.93
C VAL A 203 -12.07 6.19 0.51
N ALA A 204 -11.77 6.95 -0.53
CA ALA A 204 -10.41 7.13 -1.04
C ALA A 204 -9.72 8.29 -0.31
N VAL A 205 -8.46 8.14 0.04
CA VAL A 205 -7.65 9.20 0.67
C VAL A 205 -6.55 9.65 -0.28
N GLU A 206 -6.44 10.97 -0.47
CA GLU A 206 -5.39 11.61 -1.27
C GLU A 206 -4.72 12.76 -0.51
N PRO A 207 -3.48 13.17 -0.90
CA PRO A 207 -2.83 14.34 -0.32
C PRO A 207 -3.57 15.64 -0.70
N ALA A 208 -3.82 16.52 0.27
CA ALA A 208 -4.50 17.80 0.04
C ALA A 208 -3.74 18.72 -0.93
N SER A 209 -2.41 18.63 -0.96
CA SER A 209 -1.57 19.39 -1.90
C SER A 209 -1.39 18.74 -3.28
N SER A 210 -1.91 17.50 -3.46
CA SER A 210 -1.92 16.78 -4.74
C SER A 210 -3.28 16.11 -4.98
N PRO A 211 -4.37 16.90 -5.06
CA PRO A 211 -5.74 16.38 -5.11
C PRO A 211 -6.13 15.96 -6.53
N VAL A 212 -5.42 14.95 -7.05
CA VAL A 212 -5.59 14.46 -8.42
C VAL A 212 -6.98 13.87 -8.64
N LEU A 213 -7.48 13.08 -7.67
CA LEU A 213 -8.76 12.38 -7.80
C LEU A 213 -9.94 13.35 -7.69
N SER A 214 -9.87 14.30 -6.75
CA SER A 214 -10.98 15.24 -6.49
C SER A 214 -10.94 16.49 -7.37
N LYS A 215 -9.74 16.97 -7.76
CA LYS A 215 -9.58 18.27 -8.47
C LYS A 215 -8.76 18.17 -9.76
N GLY A 216 -8.23 17.01 -10.12
CA GLY A 216 -7.42 16.82 -11.32
C GLY A 216 -6.06 17.52 -11.28
N THR A 217 -5.58 17.95 -10.10
CA THR A 217 -4.35 18.74 -9.96
C THR A 217 -3.31 17.97 -9.16
N ALA A 218 -2.14 17.76 -9.77
CA ALA A 218 -0.98 17.19 -9.08
C ALA A 218 -0.14 18.26 -8.39
N GLY A 219 0.46 17.93 -7.26
CA GLY A 219 1.35 18.80 -6.53
C GLY A 219 2.34 18.04 -5.65
N ALA A 220 3.32 18.73 -5.10
CA ALA A 220 4.27 18.15 -4.17
C ALA A 220 3.61 17.90 -2.81
N HIS A 221 3.94 16.75 -2.21
CA HIS A 221 3.47 16.38 -0.87
C HIS A 221 4.50 15.48 -0.17
N LYS A 222 4.32 15.27 1.13
CA LYS A 222 5.22 14.47 1.98
C LYS A 222 4.59 13.15 2.45
N ILE A 223 3.39 12.83 2.01
CA ILE A 223 2.69 11.58 2.38
C ILE A 223 3.18 10.45 1.48
N GLN A 224 4.32 9.85 1.83
CA GLN A 224 4.93 8.78 1.04
C GLN A 224 3.98 7.58 0.90
N GLY A 225 3.95 6.99 -0.30
CA GLY A 225 3.19 5.78 -0.59
C GLY A 225 1.82 6.01 -1.23
N ILE A 226 1.31 7.25 -1.22
CA ILE A 226 0.07 7.65 -1.90
C ILE A 226 0.32 8.88 -2.78
N GLY A 227 -0.67 9.29 -3.56
CA GLY A 227 -0.59 10.50 -4.37
C GLY A 227 0.44 10.41 -5.49
N ALA A 228 0.25 9.49 -6.43
CA ALA A 228 1.16 9.25 -7.55
C ALA A 228 1.31 10.43 -8.54
N GLY A 229 0.43 11.43 -8.46
CA GLY A 229 0.42 12.60 -9.35
C GLY A 229 -0.37 12.38 -10.65
N PHE A 230 -0.98 11.24 -10.82
CA PHE A 230 -1.85 10.88 -11.94
C PHE A 230 -2.89 9.86 -11.49
N VAL A 231 -3.91 9.62 -12.31
CA VAL A 231 -4.90 8.55 -12.09
C VAL A 231 -4.34 7.24 -12.66
N PRO A 232 -4.04 6.22 -11.82
CA PRO A 232 -3.49 4.95 -12.30
C PRO A 232 -4.52 4.12 -13.10
N ASP A 233 -4.06 3.35 -14.08
CA ASP A 233 -4.93 2.51 -14.92
C ASP A 233 -5.64 1.41 -14.11
N VAL A 234 -5.02 0.89 -13.05
CA VAL A 234 -5.62 -0.13 -12.19
C VAL A 234 -6.66 0.42 -11.19
N LEU A 235 -6.79 1.74 -11.09
CA LEU A 235 -7.77 2.37 -10.22
C LEU A 235 -9.15 2.38 -10.89
N ASP A 236 -10.11 1.71 -10.27
CA ASP A 236 -11.53 1.87 -10.61
C ASP A 236 -12.08 3.12 -9.91
N THR A 237 -12.21 4.21 -10.67
CA THR A 237 -12.72 5.49 -10.14
C THR A 237 -14.20 5.48 -9.78
N LYS A 238 -14.90 4.40 -10.04
CA LYS A 238 -16.32 4.22 -9.69
C LYS A 238 -16.52 3.42 -8.40
N VAL A 239 -15.45 2.84 -7.85
CA VAL A 239 -15.57 1.98 -6.67
C VAL A 239 -15.74 2.76 -5.38
N TYR A 240 -15.15 3.95 -5.27
CA TYR A 240 -15.25 4.80 -4.09
C TYR A 240 -16.42 5.77 -4.18
N ASP A 241 -17.02 6.02 -3.02
CA ASP A 241 -18.19 6.89 -2.85
C ASP A 241 -17.79 8.30 -2.42
N GLU A 242 -16.62 8.44 -1.80
CA GLU A 242 -16.12 9.72 -1.27
C GLU A 242 -14.59 9.79 -1.39
N ILE A 243 -14.07 11.00 -1.50
CA ILE A 243 -12.63 11.29 -1.44
C ILE A 243 -12.37 12.23 -0.29
N ILE A 244 -11.40 11.90 0.59
CA ILE A 244 -10.94 12.79 1.64
C ILE A 244 -9.50 13.20 1.36
N ALA A 245 -9.27 14.50 1.24
CA ALA A 245 -7.95 15.07 1.07
C ALA A 245 -7.34 15.38 2.45
N VAL A 246 -6.10 14.91 2.69
CA VAL A 246 -5.41 15.02 3.98
C VAL A 246 -4.14 15.84 3.82
N THR A 247 -3.87 16.74 4.77
CA THR A 247 -2.62 17.54 4.80
C THR A 247 -1.45 16.70 5.29
N ASN A 248 -0.21 17.14 5.01
CA ASN A 248 0.98 16.50 5.56
C ASN A 248 0.98 16.53 7.09
N GLU A 249 0.60 17.67 7.65
CA GLU A 249 0.55 17.93 9.09
C GLU A 249 -0.42 17.00 9.81
N ASP A 250 -1.61 16.82 9.27
CA ASP A 250 -2.61 15.91 9.82
C ASP A 250 -2.16 14.44 9.74
N ALA A 251 -1.52 14.06 8.63
CA ALA A 251 -0.96 12.72 8.46
C ALA A 251 0.14 12.43 9.49
N PHE A 252 1.07 13.37 9.71
CA PHE A 252 2.13 13.23 10.71
C PHE A 252 1.59 13.19 12.13
N ALA A 253 0.71 14.13 12.47
CA ALA A 253 0.13 14.19 13.82
C ALA A 253 -0.64 12.92 14.16
N THR A 254 -1.45 12.42 13.23
CA THR A 254 -2.23 11.20 13.44
C THR A 254 -1.33 9.95 13.47
N GLY A 255 -0.28 9.88 12.64
CA GLY A 255 0.69 8.78 12.70
C GLY A 255 1.38 8.68 14.06
N ARG A 256 1.78 9.82 14.65
CA ARG A 256 2.31 9.87 16.03
C ARG A 256 1.27 9.48 17.07
N LEU A 257 0.03 9.95 16.91
CA LEU A 257 -1.08 9.62 17.82
C LEU A 257 -1.29 8.10 17.90
N ILE A 258 -1.26 7.40 16.78
CA ILE A 258 -1.41 5.94 16.74
C ILE A 258 -0.29 5.27 17.54
N GLY A 259 0.96 5.67 17.33
CA GLY A 259 2.10 5.15 18.09
C GLY A 259 1.96 5.38 19.61
N HIS A 260 1.60 6.59 20.00
CA HIS A 260 1.50 7.00 21.41
C HIS A 260 0.31 6.40 22.14
N LYS A 261 -0.81 6.13 21.45
CA LYS A 261 -2.06 5.70 22.09
C LYS A 261 -2.32 4.21 21.93
N GLU A 262 -2.03 3.66 20.78
CA GLU A 262 -2.33 2.26 20.47
C GLU A 262 -1.10 1.34 20.53
N GLY A 263 0.10 1.91 20.67
CA GLY A 263 1.34 1.14 20.80
C GLY A 263 1.80 0.47 19.50
N VAL A 264 1.34 0.96 18.33
CA VAL A 264 1.76 0.46 17.02
C VAL A 264 2.40 1.58 16.20
N LEU A 265 3.60 1.34 15.67
CA LEU A 265 4.29 2.29 14.81
C LEU A 265 3.91 2.04 13.35
N VAL A 266 3.40 3.08 12.70
CA VAL A 266 2.90 3.01 11.32
C VAL A 266 3.48 4.13 10.47
N GLY A 267 3.41 3.98 9.14
CA GLY A 267 3.92 4.97 8.22
C GLY A 267 3.03 6.21 8.05
N ILE A 268 3.52 7.17 7.28
CA ILE A 268 2.86 8.47 7.06
C ILE A 268 1.48 8.29 6.42
N SER A 269 1.37 7.43 5.41
CA SER A 269 0.10 7.17 4.73
C SER A 269 -0.93 6.46 5.63
N SER A 270 -0.48 5.71 6.63
CA SER A 270 -1.35 5.16 7.67
C SER A 270 -1.96 6.27 8.54
N GLY A 271 -1.13 7.25 8.91
CA GLY A 271 -1.61 8.46 9.61
C GLY A 271 -2.66 9.21 8.80
N ALA A 272 -2.44 9.39 7.50
CA ALA A 272 -3.42 10.03 6.60
C ALA A 272 -4.73 9.23 6.54
N ALA A 273 -4.67 7.91 6.40
CA ALA A 273 -5.86 7.06 6.32
C ALA A 273 -6.67 7.09 7.65
N VAL A 274 -5.99 7.01 8.80
CA VAL A 274 -6.66 7.10 10.11
C VAL A 274 -7.23 8.48 10.36
N TYR A 275 -6.55 9.56 9.93
CA TYR A 275 -7.13 10.91 10.00
C TYR A 275 -8.47 10.97 9.27
N ALA A 276 -8.54 10.46 8.04
CA ALA A 276 -9.79 10.40 7.29
C ALA A 276 -10.86 9.55 8.02
N ALA A 277 -10.48 8.40 8.59
CA ALA A 277 -11.38 7.57 9.38
C ALA A 277 -11.92 8.30 10.63
N LEU A 278 -11.07 9.10 11.30
CA LEU A 278 -11.48 9.95 12.44
C LEU A 278 -12.53 11.00 12.02
N GLN A 279 -12.34 11.65 10.86
CA GLN A 279 -13.32 12.61 10.35
C GLN A 279 -14.67 11.92 10.05
N LEU A 280 -14.64 10.72 9.49
CA LEU A 280 -15.86 9.94 9.23
C LEU A 280 -16.52 9.47 10.54
N ALA A 281 -15.73 9.02 11.52
CA ALA A 281 -16.24 8.52 12.80
C ALA A 281 -16.94 9.61 13.63
N LYS A 282 -16.56 10.88 13.47
CA LYS A 282 -17.18 12.03 14.14
C LYS A 282 -18.53 12.42 13.55
N ARG A 283 -18.88 11.92 12.38
CA ARG A 283 -20.15 12.27 11.73
C ARG A 283 -21.34 11.57 12.42
N PRO A 284 -22.41 12.28 12.77
CA PRO A 284 -23.58 11.70 13.45
C PRO A 284 -24.20 10.50 12.72
N GLU A 285 -24.24 10.54 11.38
CA GLU A 285 -24.78 9.48 10.54
C GLU A 285 -23.96 8.18 10.59
N ASN A 286 -22.75 8.24 11.14
CA ASN A 286 -21.87 7.07 11.29
C ASN A 286 -21.87 6.50 12.72
N ALA A 287 -22.71 7.03 13.60
CA ALA A 287 -22.81 6.48 14.97
C ALA A 287 -23.17 4.99 14.96
N GLY A 288 -22.45 4.20 15.74
CA GLY A 288 -22.61 2.75 15.84
C GLY A 288 -22.04 1.94 14.67
N LYS A 289 -21.43 2.59 13.68
CA LYS A 289 -20.85 1.93 12.49
C LYS A 289 -19.42 1.45 12.72
N ASN A 290 -19.04 0.44 11.95
CA ASN A 290 -17.69 -0.08 11.84
C ASN A 290 -16.98 0.53 10.63
N ILE A 291 -15.91 1.27 10.87
CA ILE A 291 -15.04 1.89 9.86
C ILE A 291 -13.74 1.09 9.81
N VAL A 292 -13.53 0.35 8.73
CA VAL A 292 -12.27 -0.35 8.49
C VAL A 292 -11.32 0.57 7.74
N VAL A 293 -10.11 0.74 8.26
CA VAL A 293 -9.06 1.56 7.66
C VAL A 293 -7.81 0.73 7.44
N LEU A 294 -7.23 0.78 6.23
CA LEU A 294 -6.01 0.03 5.92
C LEU A 294 -4.78 0.87 6.24
N LEU A 295 -3.89 0.31 7.07
CA LEU A 295 -2.61 0.89 7.46
C LEU A 295 -1.49 0.18 6.69
N PRO A 296 -0.91 0.85 5.65
CA PRO A 296 -0.11 0.17 4.64
C PRO A 296 1.20 -0.43 5.11
N ASP A 297 1.93 0.22 6.06
CA ASP A 297 3.28 -0.21 6.41
C ASP A 297 3.70 0.15 7.84
N THR A 298 4.92 -0.30 8.20
CA THR A 298 5.55 -0.04 9.50
C THR A 298 6.13 1.37 9.61
N GLY A 299 6.13 1.92 10.82
CA GLY A 299 6.77 3.19 11.16
C GLY A 299 8.30 3.16 11.12
N ASP A 300 8.92 1.99 11.23
CA ASP A 300 10.38 1.84 11.26
C ASP A 300 11.09 2.43 10.01
N ARG A 301 10.39 2.52 8.90
CA ARG A 301 10.88 3.11 7.63
C ARG A 301 10.88 4.64 7.64
N TYR A 302 10.38 5.28 8.71
CA TYR A 302 10.11 6.72 8.77
C TYR A 302 10.75 7.40 9.99
N LEU A 303 11.61 6.69 10.75
CA LEU A 303 12.20 7.22 11.99
C LEU A 303 13.04 8.49 11.74
N SER A 304 13.65 8.63 10.57
CA SER A 304 14.43 9.81 10.17
C SER A 304 13.60 10.89 9.45
N THR A 305 12.29 10.70 9.34
CA THR A 305 11.40 11.66 8.67
C THR A 305 10.67 12.56 9.68
N PRO A 306 10.03 13.66 9.24
CA PRO A 306 9.21 14.52 10.11
C PRO A 306 8.01 13.81 10.79
N LEU A 307 7.77 12.53 10.49
CA LEU A 307 6.78 11.74 11.22
C LEU A 307 7.24 11.54 12.68
N PHE A 308 8.53 11.24 12.91
CA PHE A 308 9.08 10.93 14.24
C PHE A 308 10.27 11.79 14.64
N ALA A 309 10.98 12.39 13.66
CA ALA A 309 12.06 13.32 13.95
C ALA A 309 11.51 14.71 14.28
N ASP A 310 12.17 15.39 15.23
CA ASP A 310 11.87 16.78 15.63
C ASP A 310 12.27 17.80 14.56
#